data_2515a7806907e9dcdb2310171ba93373
#
_entry.id   2515a7806907e9dcdb2310171ba93373
#
_cell.length_a   1.000
_cell.length_b   1.000
_cell.length_c   1.000
_cell.angle_alpha   90.00
_cell.angle_beta   90.00
_cell.angle_gamma   90.00
#
_symmetry.space_group_name_H-M   'P 1'
#
loop_
_entity.id
_entity.type
_entity.pdbx_description
1 polymer ?
#
loop_
_entity_poly.entity_id
_entity_poly.type
_entity_poly.pdbx_seq_one_letter_code
_entity_poly.pdbx_strand_id
1 'polypeptide(L)'
;MNKTEILLSCMFLNDSEEMIKRSHITSDTIIINQCDEDGYKEEHIGSAFVRTFSVKERGLTKSRNLAISESVADVCIICDDDEVFSQGYEEAVQKAYSSLPQADIIIFDMAGRPHKWGDSIKKLGYRDIMSVSSWQITFRREKLLAKGIRFDENMGAGSGNGAEEEFRFLTQCRKAGLKIYHYPYELATVAQTQSTWFKGFDREFFVNRGNTTRYIMGLPLSVLYAAYYAFAKRKQLTDISMFKAFSYTLAGIKENRLYKLNKGNN
;
A
#
# COMPACT_ATOMS: atom_id res chain seq x y z
N MET A 1 -20.50 -15.10 -7.03
CA MET A 1 -19.44 -14.14 -7.40
C MET A 1 -18.96 -13.50 -6.11
N ASN A 2 -17.65 -13.30 -5.92
CA ASN A 2 -17.16 -12.55 -4.77
C ASN A 2 -17.59 -11.09 -4.90
N LYS A 3 -18.16 -10.52 -3.84
CA LYS A 3 -18.44 -9.08 -3.79
C LYS A 3 -17.10 -8.35 -3.72
N THR A 4 -16.87 -7.40 -4.62
CA THR A 4 -15.64 -6.59 -4.67
C THR A 4 -15.93 -5.17 -4.21
N GLU A 5 -15.04 -4.58 -3.41
CA GLU A 5 -15.18 -3.23 -2.91
C GLU A 5 -13.84 -2.49 -2.97
N ILE A 6 -13.86 -1.26 -3.50
CA ILE A 6 -12.69 -0.38 -3.50
C ILE A 6 -12.61 0.33 -2.17
N LEU A 7 -11.41 0.38 -1.60
CA LEU A 7 -11.09 1.08 -0.36
C LEU A 7 -10.25 2.32 -0.71
N LEU A 8 -10.92 3.43 -0.98
CA LEU A 8 -10.32 4.68 -1.44
C LEU A 8 -9.99 5.59 -0.25
N SER A 9 -8.74 6.01 -0.17
CA SER A 9 -8.26 6.99 0.81
C SER A 9 -7.98 8.32 0.13
N CYS A 10 -8.58 9.40 0.61
CA CYS A 10 -8.37 10.75 0.10
C CYS A 10 -8.37 11.80 1.21
N MET A 11 -8.04 13.04 0.83
CA MET A 11 -8.12 14.20 1.71
C MET A 11 -8.93 15.31 1.04
N PHE A 12 -9.77 15.98 1.85
CA PHE A 12 -10.56 17.15 1.41
C PHE A 12 -11.32 16.89 0.11
N LEU A 13 -12.04 15.76 0.05
CA LEU A 13 -12.88 15.41 -1.09
C LEU A 13 -13.98 16.47 -1.30
N ASN A 14 -14.01 17.06 -2.48
CA ASN A 14 -15.02 18.04 -2.86
C ASN A 14 -16.28 17.38 -3.43
N ASP A 15 -16.09 16.38 -4.31
CA ASP A 15 -17.16 15.73 -5.04
C ASP A 15 -16.82 14.24 -5.24
N SER A 16 -17.64 13.37 -4.63
CA SER A 16 -17.51 11.92 -4.74
C SER A 16 -17.87 11.44 -6.16
N GLU A 17 -18.84 12.07 -6.83
CA GLU A 17 -19.23 11.69 -8.18
C GLU A 17 -18.11 11.97 -9.19
N GLU A 18 -17.46 13.14 -9.08
CA GLU A 18 -16.29 13.46 -9.90
C GLU A 18 -15.15 12.46 -9.65
N MET A 19 -14.87 12.14 -8.38
CA MET A 19 -13.84 11.17 -8.00
C MET A 19 -14.09 9.80 -8.63
N ILE A 20 -15.27 9.24 -8.45
CA ILE A 20 -15.65 7.93 -8.99
C ILE A 20 -15.56 7.89 -10.51
N LYS A 21 -16.05 8.94 -11.19
CA LYS A 21 -16.01 9.03 -12.66
C LYS A 21 -14.57 9.14 -13.19
N ARG A 22 -13.75 10.03 -12.64
CA ARG A 22 -12.36 10.23 -13.10
C ARG A 22 -11.47 9.01 -12.86
N SER A 23 -11.74 8.27 -11.79
CA SER A 23 -11.04 7.04 -11.45
C SER A 23 -11.58 5.80 -12.17
N HIS A 24 -12.60 5.94 -13.03
CA HIS A 24 -13.29 4.87 -13.76
C HIS A 24 -13.79 3.74 -12.84
N ILE A 25 -14.24 4.08 -11.66
CA ILE A 25 -14.72 3.11 -10.67
C ILE A 25 -16.14 2.67 -11.02
N THR A 26 -16.36 1.34 -11.05
CA THR A 26 -17.66 0.72 -11.36
C THR A 26 -18.18 -0.18 -10.24
N SER A 27 -17.30 -0.62 -9.33
CA SER A 27 -17.65 -1.47 -8.18
C SER A 27 -18.00 -0.64 -6.95
N ASP A 28 -18.67 -1.27 -5.99
CA ASP A 28 -18.95 -0.68 -4.68
C ASP A 28 -17.68 -0.11 -4.06
N THR A 29 -17.80 1.02 -3.37
CA THR A 29 -16.64 1.78 -2.90
C THR A 29 -16.85 2.35 -1.50
N ILE A 30 -15.85 2.22 -0.66
CA ILE A 30 -15.71 2.98 0.57
C ILE A 30 -14.70 4.08 0.35
N ILE A 31 -15.12 5.32 0.59
CA ILE A 31 -14.25 6.49 0.58
C ILE A 31 -14.01 6.93 2.02
N ILE A 32 -12.74 6.98 2.43
CA ILE A 32 -12.34 7.64 3.68
C ILE A 32 -11.78 9.00 3.32
N ASN A 33 -12.60 10.02 3.55
CA ASN A 33 -12.26 11.42 3.33
C ASN A 33 -11.70 12.05 4.59
N GLN A 34 -10.40 12.25 4.66
CA GLN A 34 -9.73 12.93 5.77
C GLN A 34 -9.91 14.45 5.64
N CYS A 35 -10.85 15.03 6.37
CA CYS A 35 -11.21 16.45 6.31
C CYS A 35 -11.44 17.03 7.71
N ASP A 36 -11.91 18.28 7.82
CA ASP A 36 -12.03 18.97 9.11
C ASP A 36 -13.35 18.70 9.84
N GLU A 37 -14.23 17.87 9.25
CA GLU A 37 -15.54 17.52 9.80
C GLU A 37 -15.75 16.02 9.74
N ASP A 38 -16.44 15.47 10.75
CA ASP A 38 -16.88 14.08 10.74
C ASP A 38 -18.26 14.02 10.06
N GLY A 39 -18.46 12.98 9.23
CA GLY A 39 -19.72 12.82 8.49
C GLY A 39 -19.82 11.45 7.81
N TYR A 40 -21.03 11.12 7.39
CA TYR A 40 -21.33 9.90 6.64
C TYR A 40 -22.32 10.19 5.53
N LYS A 41 -22.08 9.62 4.34
CA LYS A 41 -22.95 9.74 3.18
C LYS A 41 -22.98 8.42 2.43
N GLU A 42 -24.17 8.04 1.96
CA GLU A 42 -24.37 6.94 1.02
C GLU A 42 -25.00 7.48 -0.26
N GLU A 43 -24.55 6.97 -1.39
CA GLU A 43 -25.08 7.35 -2.69
C GLU A 43 -24.83 6.28 -3.75
N HIS A 44 -25.63 6.30 -4.82
CA HIS A 44 -25.40 5.52 -6.01
C HIS A 44 -24.80 6.41 -7.11
N ILE A 45 -23.64 6.04 -7.62
CA ILE A 45 -22.94 6.73 -8.70
C ILE A 45 -22.71 5.73 -9.83
N GLY A 46 -23.49 5.84 -10.90
CA GLY A 46 -23.52 4.80 -11.94
C GLY A 46 -23.96 3.45 -11.38
N SER A 47 -23.12 2.42 -11.52
CA SER A 47 -23.35 1.09 -10.96
C SER A 47 -22.83 0.93 -9.52
N ALA A 48 -21.97 1.84 -9.04
CA ALA A 48 -21.33 1.73 -7.76
C ALA A 48 -22.22 2.22 -6.60
N PHE A 49 -22.28 1.46 -5.51
CA PHE A 49 -22.77 1.94 -4.22
C PHE A 49 -21.60 2.51 -3.44
N VAL A 50 -21.65 3.80 -3.17
CA VAL A 50 -20.55 4.56 -2.56
C VAL A 50 -20.91 4.96 -1.15
N ARG A 51 -20.04 4.60 -0.19
CA ARG A 51 -20.14 4.97 1.22
C ARG A 51 -18.96 5.87 1.57
N THR A 52 -19.23 7.13 1.87
CA THR A 52 -18.21 8.12 2.22
C THR A 52 -18.21 8.37 3.72
N PHE A 53 -17.09 8.11 4.36
CA PHE A 53 -16.81 8.44 5.76
C PHE A 53 -15.87 9.65 5.79
N SER A 54 -16.38 10.80 6.18
CA SER A 54 -15.56 11.98 6.48
C SER A 54 -15.05 11.88 7.91
N VAL A 55 -13.75 12.10 8.12
CA VAL A 55 -13.10 11.95 9.42
C VAL A 55 -12.07 13.04 9.67
N LYS A 56 -12.02 13.55 10.90
CA LYS A 56 -11.01 14.52 11.36
C LYS A 56 -9.63 13.87 11.55
N GLU A 57 -9.62 12.57 11.80
CA GLU A 57 -8.39 11.83 11.99
C GLU A 57 -7.53 11.84 10.71
N ARG A 58 -6.23 12.03 10.87
CA ARG A 58 -5.26 12.08 9.78
C ARG A 58 -4.32 10.87 9.84
N GLY A 59 -3.92 10.41 8.67
CA GLY A 59 -2.96 9.31 8.49
C GLY A 59 -3.45 8.27 7.48
N LEU A 60 -2.65 8.01 6.46
CA LEU A 60 -3.00 7.08 5.37
C LEU A 60 -3.34 5.67 5.87
N THR A 61 -2.52 5.14 6.78
CA THR A 61 -2.72 3.79 7.33
C THR A 61 -3.96 3.69 8.22
N LYS A 62 -4.32 4.77 8.94
CA LYS A 62 -5.57 4.85 9.70
C LYS A 62 -6.77 4.86 8.78
N SER A 63 -6.72 5.65 7.69
CA SER A 63 -7.74 5.67 6.65
C SER A 63 -7.95 4.28 6.05
N ARG A 64 -6.88 3.60 5.63
CA ARG A 64 -6.96 2.23 5.10
C ARG A 64 -7.52 1.24 6.12
N ASN A 65 -7.14 1.34 7.39
CA ASN A 65 -7.66 0.48 8.46
C ASN A 65 -9.16 0.69 8.69
N LEU A 66 -9.62 1.94 8.69
CA LEU A 66 -11.04 2.27 8.78
C LEU A 66 -11.81 1.69 7.59
N ALA A 67 -11.32 1.89 6.36
CA ALA A 67 -11.95 1.33 5.17
C ALA A 67 -12.05 -0.21 5.23
N ILE A 68 -11.01 -0.90 5.70
CA ILE A 68 -11.03 -2.36 5.90
C ILE A 68 -12.09 -2.77 6.93
N SER A 69 -12.24 -2.02 8.01
CA SER A 69 -13.23 -2.33 9.06
C SER A 69 -14.66 -2.14 8.57
N GLU A 70 -14.92 -1.07 7.83
CA GLU A 70 -16.25 -0.71 7.31
C GLU A 70 -16.66 -1.54 6.07
N SER A 71 -15.72 -2.16 5.39
CA SER A 71 -16.00 -3.00 4.23
C SER A 71 -16.86 -4.22 4.61
N VAL A 72 -17.73 -4.62 3.71
CA VAL A 72 -18.56 -5.85 3.79
C VAL A 72 -18.30 -6.79 2.62
N ALA A 73 -17.30 -6.50 1.80
CA ALA A 73 -16.97 -7.27 0.61
C ALA A 73 -16.11 -8.51 0.93
N ASP A 74 -16.14 -9.48 0.02
CA ASP A 74 -15.27 -10.65 0.06
C ASP A 74 -13.84 -10.30 -0.33
N VAL A 75 -13.71 -9.41 -1.34
CA VAL A 75 -12.44 -8.95 -1.90
C VAL A 75 -12.38 -7.44 -1.84
N CYS A 76 -11.31 -6.91 -1.29
CA CYS A 76 -11.03 -5.48 -1.22
C CYS A 76 -9.86 -5.11 -2.13
N ILE A 77 -9.93 -3.91 -2.72
CA ILE A 77 -8.89 -3.28 -3.54
C ILE A 77 -8.45 -1.99 -2.84
N ILE A 78 -7.17 -1.86 -2.52
CA ILE A 78 -6.63 -0.58 -2.01
C ILE A 78 -6.57 0.42 -3.16
N CYS A 79 -6.99 1.66 -2.88
CA CYS A 79 -7.00 2.74 -3.86
C CYS A 79 -6.60 4.06 -3.20
N ASP A 80 -5.73 4.80 -3.88
CA ASP A 80 -5.40 6.18 -3.56
C ASP A 80 -6.16 7.12 -4.54
N ASP A 81 -6.22 8.41 -4.27
CA ASP A 81 -7.08 9.37 -4.99
C ASP A 81 -6.55 9.81 -6.37
N ASP A 82 -5.42 9.29 -6.79
CA ASP A 82 -4.77 9.55 -8.08
C ASP A 82 -4.79 8.34 -9.03
N GLU A 83 -5.55 7.31 -8.71
CA GLU A 83 -5.64 6.09 -9.51
C GLU A 83 -6.78 6.14 -10.51
N VAL A 84 -6.54 5.55 -11.70
CA VAL A 84 -7.54 5.36 -12.75
C VAL A 84 -7.55 3.90 -13.14
N PHE A 85 -8.66 3.22 -12.89
CA PHE A 85 -8.81 1.79 -13.16
C PHE A 85 -8.91 1.47 -14.64
N SER A 86 -8.35 0.34 -15.03
CA SER A 86 -8.46 -0.20 -16.38
C SER A 86 -9.90 -0.69 -16.65
N GLN A 87 -10.34 -0.59 -17.89
CA GLN A 87 -11.66 -1.12 -18.27
C GLN A 87 -11.74 -2.63 -17.98
N GLY A 88 -12.81 -3.08 -17.34
CA GLY A 88 -12.99 -4.50 -16.99
C GLY A 88 -12.15 -4.98 -15.80
N TYR A 89 -11.67 -4.06 -14.97
CA TYR A 89 -10.84 -4.41 -13.80
C TYR A 89 -11.58 -5.31 -12.82
N GLU A 90 -12.88 -5.11 -12.63
CA GLU A 90 -13.68 -5.88 -11.67
C GLU A 90 -13.78 -7.35 -12.08
N GLU A 91 -14.10 -7.60 -13.34
CA GLU A 91 -14.14 -8.95 -13.91
C GLU A 91 -12.76 -9.63 -13.84
N ALA A 92 -11.70 -8.86 -14.07
CA ALA A 92 -10.33 -9.37 -13.97
C ALA A 92 -9.98 -9.77 -12.53
N VAL A 93 -10.36 -8.98 -11.54
CA VAL A 93 -10.19 -9.30 -10.11
C VAL A 93 -11.00 -10.54 -9.74
N GLN A 94 -12.28 -10.62 -10.11
CA GLN A 94 -13.13 -11.78 -9.86
C GLN A 94 -12.56 -13.05 -10.50
N LYS A 95 -12.09 -12.97 -11.75
CA LYS A 95 -11.43 -14.06 -12.46
C LYS A 95 -10.14 -14.51 -11.77
N ALA A 96 -9.32 -13.56 -11.32
CA ALA A 96 -8.08 -13.87 -10.62
C ALA A 96 -8.35 -14.66 -9.33
N TYR A 97 -9.28 -14.20 -8.49
CA TYR A 97 -9.64 -14.90 -7.26
C TYR A 97 -10.37 -16.23 -7.47
N SER A 98 -11.10 -16.38 -8.56
CA SER A 98 -11.75 -17.65 -8.94
C SER A 98 -10.73 -18.67 -9.45
N SER A 99 -9.74 -18.23 -10.22
CA SER A 99 -8.66 -19.09 -10.73
C SER A 99 -7.60 -19.43 -9.68
N LEU A 100 -7.50 -18.64 -8.61
CA LEU A 100 -6.55 -18.81 -7.51
C LEU A 100 -7.27 -18.91 -6.16
N PRO A 101 -8.08 -19.96 -5.91
CA PRO A 101 -8.84 -20.07 -4.66
C PRO A 101 -7.94 -20.14 -3.42
N GLN A 102 -6.68 -20.51 -3.58
CA GLN A 102 -5.68 -20.58 -2.51
C GLN A 102 -5.01 -19.22 -2.23
N ALA A 103 -5.21 -18.17 -3.07
CA ALA A 103 -4.65 -16.86 -2.85
C ALA A 103 -5.46 -16.08 -1.81
N ASP A 104 -4.80 -15.57 -0.79
CA ASP A 104 -5.39 -14.66 0.19
C ASP A 104 -5.20 -13.21 -0.24
N ILE A 105 -4.09 -12.91 -0.93
CA ILE A 105 -3.72 -11.61 -1.47
C ILE A 105 -3.28 -11.79 -2.92
N ILE A 106 -3.78 -10.95 -3.82
CA ILE A 106 -3.32 -10.90 -5.21
C ILE A 106 -2.74 -9.51 -5.48
N ILE A 107 -1.56 -9.50 -6.06
CA ILE A 107 -0.84 -8.31 -6.52
C ILE A 107 -0.98 -8.24 -8.03
N PHE A 108 -1.51 -7.15 -8.53
CA PHE A 108 -1.69 -6.88 -9.94
C PHE A 108 -0.58 -6.01 -10.52
N ASP A 109 -0.49 -5.93 -11.84
CA ASP A 109 0.40 -5.00 -12.52
C ASP A 109 -0.22 -3.60 -12.62
N MET A 110 0.61 -2.64 -12.99
CA MET A 110 0.24 -1.26 -13.24
C MET A 110 0.45 -0.90 -14.68
N ALA A 111 -0.53 -0.29 -15.32
CA ALA A 111 -0.42 0.22 -16.66
C ALA A 111 0.74 1.23 -16.79
N GLY A 112 1.53 1.08 -17.84
CA GLY A 112 2.68 1.95 -18.09
C GLY A 112 3.90 1.69 -17.17
N ARG A 113 3.90 0.62 -16.39
CA ARG A 113 5.05 0.21 -15.56
C ARG A 113 5.60 -1.15 -16.03
N PRO A 114 6.92 -1.41 -15.86
CA PRO A 114 7.46 -2.74 -16.18
C PRO A 114 6.78 -3.84 -15.35
N HIS A 115 6.40 -4.93 -15.99
CA HIS A 115 5.89 -6.13 -15.32
C HIS A 115 7.02 -6.83 -14.57
N LYS A 116 7.14 -6.53 -13.29
CA LYS A 116 8.27 -6.98 -12.43
C LYS A 116 8.37 -8.49 -12.32
N TRP A 117 7.27 -9.20 -12.46
CA TRP A 117 7.21 -10.65 -12.25
C TRP A 117 6.89 -11.43 -13.54
N GLY A 118 6.88 -10.73 -14.71
CA GLY A 118 6.57 -11.31 -16.04
C GLY A 118 5.06 -11.53 -16.26
N ASP A 119 4.74 -12.18 -17.36
CA ASP A 119 3.37 -12.35 -17.85
C ASP A 119 2.71 -13.66 -17.35
N SER A 120 3.17 -14.19 -16.23
CA SER A 120 2.63 -15.44 -15.65
C SER A 120 2.26 -15.27 -14.19
N ILE A 121 1.29 -16.07 -13.75
CA ILE A 121 0.91 -16.15 -12.33
C ILE A 121 2.11 -16.67 -11.53
N LYS A 122 2.44 -15.97 -10.45
CA LYS A 122 3.58 -16.30 -9.61
C LYS A 122 3.23 -16.18 -8.13
N LYS A 123 3.61 -17.18 -7.32
CA LYS A 123 3.58 -17.03 -5.87
C LYS A 123 4.72 -16.13 -5.43
N LEU A 124 4.39 -15.02 -4.72
CA LEU A 124 5.36 -14.02 -4.32
C LEU A 124 6.10 -14.41 -3.04
N GLY A 125 7.42 -14.28 -3.10
CA GLY A 125 8.33 -14.45 -1.97
C GLY A 125 8.60 -13.14 -1.21
N TYR A 126 9.44 -13.23 -0.18
CA TYR A 126 9.79 -12.07 0.65
C TYR A 126 10.46 -10.94 -0.13
N ARG A 127 11.30 -11.28 -1.12
CA ARG A 127 11.97 -10.28 -1.99
C ARG A 127 10.99 -9.58 -2.92
N ASP A 128 10.00 -10.33 -3.41
CA ASP A 128 9.03 -9.82 -4.37
C ASP A 128 8.16 -8.71 -3.73
N ILE A 129 7.69 -8.93 -2.51
CA ILE A 129 6.80 -8.00 -1.80
C ILE A 129 7.47 -6.69 -1.37
N MET A 130 8.81 -6.60 -1.39
CA MET A 130 9.55 -5.37 -1.07
C MET A 130 9.35 -4.25 -2.09
N SER A 131 8.80 -4.54 -3.25
CA SER A 131 8.62 -3.60 -4.35
C SER A 131 7.17 -3.44 -4.77
N VAL A 132 6.24 -3.90 -3.95
CA VAL A 132 4.80 -3.73 -4.13
C VAL A 132 4.40 -2.35 -3.64
N SER A 133 3.53 -1.69 -4.40
CA SER A 133 2.90 -0.42 -4.04
C SER A 133 1.41 -0.65 -3.70
N SER A 134 0.80 0.30 -3.01
CA SER A 134 -0.60 0.24 -2.54
C SER A 134 -1.59 -0.17 -3.63
N TRP A 135 -1.55 0.53 -4.73
CA TRP A 135 -2.44 0.38 -5.89
C TRP A 135 -2.41 -1.00 -6.58
N GLN A 136 -1.49 -1.87 -6.21
CA GLN A 136 -1.40 -3.23 -6.72
C GLN A 136 -2.12 -4.24 -5.82
N ILE A 137 -2.49 -3.83 -4.61
CA ILE A 137 -2.87 -4.73 -3.53
C ILE A 137 -4.37 -4.98 -3.53
N THR A 138 -4.74 -6.24 -3.71
CA THR A 138 -6.08 -6.73 -3.41
C THR A 138 -6.00 -7.87 -2.41
N PHE A 139 -7.06 -8.10 -1.63
CA PHE A 139 -7.04 -9.15 -0.61
C PHE A 139 -8.45 -9.67 -0.27
N ARG A 140 -8.52 -10.92 0.21
CA ARG A 140 -9.72 -11.45 0.86
C ARG A 140 -9.83 -10.85 2.25
N ARG A 141 -10.86 -10.01 2.45
CA ARG A 141 -11.04 -9.26 3.70
C ARG A 141 -11.11 -10.17 4.93
N GLU A 142 -11.90 -11.22 4.86
CA GLU A 142 -12.07 -12.20 5.97
C GLU A 142 -10.74 -12.80 6.43
N LYS A 143 -9.81 -13.06 5.49
CA LYS A 143 -8.49 -13.62 5.83
C LYS A 143 -7.63 -12.68 6.65
N LEU A 144 -7.71 -11.37 6.37
CA LEU A 144 -7.03 -10.35 7.17
C LEU A 144 -7.63 -10.23 8.56
N LEU A 145 -8.97 -10.11 8.64
CA LEU A 145 -9.70 -9.95 9.90
C LEU A 145 -9.48 -11.16 10.83
N ALA A 146 -9.56 -12.39 10.29
CA ALA A 146 -9.34 -13.62 11.06
C ALA A 146 -7.92 -13.72 11.66
N LYS A 147 -6.96 -12.98 11.12
CA LYS A 147 -5.58 -12.91 11.61
C LYS A 147 -5.27 -11.63 12.40
N GLY A 148 -6.25 -10.74 12.56
CA GLY A 148 -6.07 -9.45 13.21
C GLY A 148 -5.04 -8.54 12.51
N ILE A 149 -4.86 -8.70 11.18
CA ILE A 149 -3.86 -7.94 10.42
C ILE A 149 -4.43 -6.58 10.05
N ARG A 150 -3.64 -5.54 10.31
CA ARG A 150 -3.93 -4.15 9.98
C ARG A 150 -2.66 -3.46 9.46
N PHE A 151 -2.82 -2.35 8.77
CA PHE A 151 -1.70 -1.44 8.51
C PHE A 151 -1.16 -0.89 9.82
N ASP A 152 0.15 -0.73 9.89
CA ASP A 152 0.82 -0.19 11.09
C ASP A 152 0.68 1.35 11.11
N GLU A 153 -0.07 1.88 12.06
CA GLU A 153 -0.43 3.31 12.12
C GLU A 153 0.76 4.22 12.46
N ASN A 154 1.88 3.65 12.88
CA ASN A 154 3.13 4.39 13.04
C ASN A 154 3.91 4.55 11.72
N MET A 155 3.38 4.04 10.60
CA MET A 155 3.98 4.11 9.27
C MET A 155 3.00 4.72 8.26
N GLY A 156 3.55 5.16 7.13
CA GLY A 156 2.78 5.77 6.04
C GLY A 156 2.64 7.28 6.17
N ALA A 157 2.01 7.87 5.17
CA ALA A 157 1.79 9.31 5.10
C ALA A 157 1.05 9.85 6.33
N GLY A 158 1.55 10.96 6.88
CA GLY A 158 0.97 11.58 8.08
C GLY A 158 1.48 11.03 9.41
N SER A 159 2.21 9.90 9.44
CA SER A 159 2.75 9.30 10.68
C SER A 159 4.12 9.84 11.10
N GLY A 160 4.78 10.64 10.26
CA GLY A 160 6.19 11.02 10.44
C GLY A 160 7.20 9.93 10.03
N ASN A 161 6.73 8.77 9.57
CA ASN A 161 7.52 7.64 9.05
C ASN A 161 6.94 7.21 7.68
N GLY A 162 6.93 8.16 6.75
CA GLY A 162 6.20 8.10 5.50
C GLY A 162 6.82 7.22 4.42
N ALA A 163 7.01 5.92 4.65
CA ALA A 163 7.28 4.96 3.57
C ALA A 163 7.21 3.51 4.07
N GLU A 164 7.01 2.58 3.11
CA GLU A 164 7.12 1.13 3.28
C GLU A 164 6.05 0.49 4.16
N GLU A 165 4.92 1.15 4.36
CA GLU A 165 3.76 0.61 5.06
C GLU A 165 3.20 -0.61 4.34
N GLU A 166 3.20 -0.66 3.01
CA GLU A 166 2.80 -1.84 2.23
C GLU A 166 3.75 -3.01 2.45
N PHE A 167 5.06 -2.76 2.46
CA PHE A 167 6.02 -3.81 2.74
C PHE A 167 5.87 -4.35 4.17
N ARG A 168 5.59 -3.48 5.13
CA ARG A 168 5.27 -3.89 6.51
C ARG A 168 4.01 -4.75 6.56
N PHE A 169 2.92 -4.28 5.94
CA PHE A 169 1.64 -4.97 5.85
C PHE A 169 1.78 -6.36 5.21
N LEU A 170 2.38 -6.44 4.02
CA LEU A 170 2.58 -7.72 3.33
C LEU A 170 3.53 -8.67 4.07
N THR A 171 4.51 -8.12 4.81
CA THR A 171 5.38 -8.92 5.69
C THR A 171 4.58 -9.53 6.85
N GLN A 172 3.66 -8.77 7.46
CA GLN A 172 2.77 -9.30 8.50
C GLN A 172 1.85 -10.38 7.94
N CYS A 173 1.25 -10.16 6.77
CA CYS A 173 0.43 -11.15 6.07
C CYS A 173 1.18 -12.47 5.86
N ARG A 174 2.41 -12.41 5.33
CA ARG A 174 3.24 -13.59 5.14
C ARG A 174 3.60 -14.32 6.44
N LYS A 175 3.96 -13.58 7.49
CA LYS A 175 4.26 -14.14 8.81
C LYS A 175 3.04 -14.85 9.42
N ALA A 176 1.85 -14.36 9.15
CA ALA A 176 0.59 -14.99 9.55
C ALA A 176 0.17 -16.18 8.66
N GLY A 177 0.97 -16.53 7.66
CA GLY A 177 0.74 -17.67 6.76
C GLY A 177 -0.14 -17.36 5.55
N LEU A 178 -0.52 -16.10 5.31
CA LEU A 178 -1.29 -15.71 4.15
C LEU A 178 -0.47 -15.85 2.86
N LYS A 179 -1.13 -16.31 1.81
CA LYS A 179 -0.53 -16.62 0.52
C LYS A 179 -0.71 -15.45 -0.44
N ILE A 180 0.40 -14.91 -0.93
CA ILE A 180 0.45 -13.76 -1.82
C ILE A 180 0.84 -14.25 -3.21
N TYR A 181 0.04 -13.88 -4.22
CA TYR A 181 0.29 -14.20 -5.64
C TYR A 181 0.33 -12.93 -6.47
N HIS A 182 1.08 -12.96 -7.54
CA HIS A 182 0.99 -12.02 -8.65
C HIS A 182 0.05 -12.59 -9.71
N TYR A 183 -0.81 -11.72 -10.26
CA TYR A 183 -1.66 -12.00 -11.40
C TYR A 183 -1.37 -10.98 -12.50
N PRO A 184 -0.99 -11.42 -13.73
CA PRO A 184 -0.53 -10.53 -14.80
C PRO A 184 -1.71 -9.82 -15.49
N TYR A 185 -2.19 -8.76 -14.87
CA TYR A 185 -3.22 -7.87 -15.41
C TYR A 185 -2.96 -6.45 -14.91
N GLU A 186 -2.99 -5.49 -15.81
CA GLU A 186 -2.84 -4.07 -15.49
C GLU A 186 -4.13 -3.53 -14.87
N LEU A 187 -4.17 -3.46 -13.53
CA LEU A 187 -5.36 -3.12 -12.76
C LEU A 187 -5.75 -1.65 -12.91
N ALA A 188 -4.76 -0.77 -12.83
CA ALA A 188 -4.95 0.67 -12.87
C ALA A 188 -3.71 1.39 -13.41
N THR A 189 -3.82 2.67 -13.67
CA THR A 189 -2.70 3.60 -13.87
C THR A 189 -2.75 4.68 -12.80
N VAL A 190 -1.61 5.32 -12.52
CA VAL A 190 -1.52 6.48 -11.61
C VAL A 190 -1.44 7.75 -12.43
N ALA A 191 -2.34 8.69 -12.18
CA ALA A 191 -2.39 9.96 -12.90
C ALA A 191 -1.19 10.86 -12.61
N GLN A 192 -0.57 10.72 -11.42
CA GLN A 192 0.59 11.52 -11.05
C GLN A 192 1.88 10.98 -11.66
N THR A 193 2.57 11.83 -12.41
CA THR A 193 3.88 11.52 -13.00
C THR A 193 5.04 11.69 -12.00
N GLN A 194 4.83 12.40 -10.90
CA GLN A 194 5.86 12.65 -9.86
C GLN A 194 5.33 12.31 -8.46
N SER A 195 6.10 11.49 -7.74
CA SER A 195 5.82 11.18 -6.34
C SER A 195 6.02 12.44 -5.48
N THR A 196 5.00 12.86 -4.76
CA THR A 196 5.08 13.97 -3.80
C THR A 196 5.92 13.61 -2.56
N TRP A 197 6.19 12.33 -2.34
CA TRP A 197 6.90 11.79 -1.18
C TRP A 197 8.40 11.66 -1.37
N PHE A 198 8.88 11.55 -2.61
CA PHE A 198 10.28 11.39 -2.90
C PHE A 198 10.93 12.74 -3.24
N LYS A 199 11.65 13.31 -2.28
CA LYS A 199 12.38 14.58 -2.42
C LYS A 199 13.82 14.40 -2.90
N GLY A 200 14.25 13.18 -3.19
CA GLY A 200 15.62 12.85 -3.59
C GLY A 200 16.32 11.92 -2.59
N PHE A 201 17.53 11.51 -2.96
CA PHE A 201 18.37 10.65 -2.12
C PHE A 201 19.23 11.51 -1.17
N ASP A 202 18.61 12.03 -0.11
CA ASP A 202 19.28 12.82 0.91
C ASP A 202 19.58 11.99 2.20
N ARG A 203 20.14 12.63 3.20
CA ARG A 203 20.43 12.03 4.49
C ARG A 203 19.16 11.52 5.18
N GLU A 204 18.09 12.32 5.14
CA GLU A 204 16.83 11.99 5.81
C GLU A 204 16.19 10.75 5.19
N PHE A 205 16.18 10.66 3.86
CA PHE A 205 15.71 9.49 3.13
C PHE A 205 16.39 8.20 3.60
N PHE A 206 17.74 8.20 3.70
CA PHE A 206 18.49 6.99 4.10
C PHE A 206 18.34 6.65 5.58
N VAL A 207 18.27 7.65 6.46
CA VAL A 207 18.00 7.43 7.90
C VAL A 207 16.60 6.85 8.09
N ASN A 208 15.58 7.41 7.44
CA ASN A 208 14.21 6.88 7.50
C ASN A 208 14.14 5.45 6.96
N ARG A 209 14.78 5.18 5.84
CA ARG A 209 14.87 3.81 5.29
C ARG A 209 15.56 2.83 6.24
N GLY A 210 16.59 3.26 6.96
CA GLY A 210 17.22 2.46 7.99
C GLY A 210 16.28 2.13 9.15
N ASN A 211 15.51 3.10 9.61
CA ASN A 211 14.50 2.92 10.66
C ASN A 211 13.41 1.92 10.22
N THR A 212 12.82 2.12 9.05
CA THR A 212 11.73 1.27 8.54
C THR A 212 12.19 -0.15 8.27
N THR A 213 13.33 -0.33 7.60
CA THR A 213 13.86 -1.68 7.32
C THR A 213 14.28 -2.41 8.59
N ARG A 214 14.86 -1.71 9.58
CA ARG A 214 15.16 -2.31 10.89
C ARG A 214 13.91 -2.83 11.59
N TYR A 215 12.84 -2.06 11.53
CA TYR A 215 11.56 -2.40 12.13
C TYR A 215 10.88 -3.59 11.44
N ILE A 216 10.93 -3.64 10.09
CA ILE A 216 10.29 -4.70 9.30
C ILE A 216 11.09 -6.00 9.31
N MET A 217 12.40 -5.91 9.09
CA MET A 217 13.28 -7.07 8.82
C MET A 217 14.06 -7.57 10.03
N GLY A 218 14.21 -6.75 11.08
CA GLY A 218 15.13 -7.03 12.18
C GLY A 218 16.58 -6.64 11.85
N LEU A 219 17.49 -6.77 12.84
CA LEU A 219 18.87 -6.24 12.73
C LEU A 219 19.69 -6.90 11.61
N PRO A 220 19.83 -8.21 11.51
CA PRO A 220 20.75 -8.80 10.54
C PRO A 220 20.36 -8.47 9.10
N LEU A 221 19.10 -8.64 8.76
CA LEU A 221 18.62 -8.42 7.40
C LEU A 221 18.62 -6.94 7.00
N SER A 222 18.35 -6.02 7.95
CA SER A 222 18.40 -4.59 7.65
C SER A 222 19.82 -4.10 7.32
N VAL A 223 20.85 -4.64 7.98
CA VAL A 223 22.24 -4.31 7.65
C VAL A 223 22.64 -4.83 6.27
N LEU A 224 22.27 -6.06 5.94
CA LEU A 224 22.48 -6.63 4.59
C LEU A 224 21.74 -5.83 3.54
N TYR A 225 20.50 -5.45 3.83
CA TYR A 225 19.70 -4.62 2.92
C TYR A 225 20.33 -3.23 2.73
N ALA A 226 20.86 -2.60 3.77
CA ALA A 226 21.52 -1.30 3.69
C ALA A 226 22.70 -1.34 2.69
N ALA A 227 23.55 -2.36 2.78
CA ALA A 227 24.65 -2.56 1.84
C ALA A 227 24.15 -2.79 0.40
N TYR A 228 23.20 -3.70 0.23
CA TYR A 228 22.58 -3.97 -1.06
C TYR A 228 21.95 -2.70 -1.68
N TYR A 229 21.16 -1.96 -0.90
CA TYR A 229 20.43 -0.80 -1.41
C TYR A 229 21.35 0.34 -1.83
N ALA A 230 22.36 0.65 -1.02
CA ALA A 230 23.37 1.65 -1.35
C ALA A 230 24.11 1.30 -2.64
N PHE A 231 24.48 0.02 -2.83
CA PHE A 231 25.11 -0.47 -4.05
C PHE A 231 24.16 -0.42 -5.25
N ALA A 232 22.91 -0.89 -5.11
CA ALA A 232 21.93 -0.92 -6.18
C ALA A 232 21.59 0.50 -6.69
N LYS A 233 21.53 1.48 -5.79
CA LYS A 233 21.21 2.87 -6.11
C LYS A 233 22.41 3.73 -6.52
N ARG A 234 23.63 3.23 -6.47
CA ARG A 234 24.87 4.00 -6.69
C ARG A 234 24.89 4.87 -7.95
N LYS A 235 24.21 4.43 -9.03
CA LYS A 235 24.11 5.19 -10.28
C LYS A 235 23.08 6.34 -10.23
N GLN A 236 22.18 6.32 -9.25
CA GLN A 236 21.12 7.32 -9.06
C GLN A 236 21.50 8.35 -7.99
N LEU A 237 22.62 8.13 -7.27
CA LEU A 237 23.12 9.06 -6.25
C LEU A 237 23.90 10.18 -6.92
N THR A 238 23.36 11.40 -6.91
CA THR A 238 24.01 12.61 -7.47
C THR A 238 24.80 13.36 -6.42
N ASP A 239 24.21 13.55 -5.23
CA ASP A 239 24.73 14.46 -4.20
C ASP A 239 25.41 13.76 -3.02
N ILE A 240 25.23 12.45 -2.90
CA ILE A 240 25.85 11.65 -1.85
C ILE A 240 26.53 10.39 -2.42
N SER A 241 27.68 10.05 -1.83
CA SER A 241 28.35 8.80 -2.20
C SER A 241 27.63 7.56 -1.66
N MET A 242 27.88 6.43 -2.30
CA MET A 242 27.39 5.12 -1.85
C MET A 242 27.75 4.83 -0.38
N PHE A 243 28.95 5.21 0.05
CA PHE A 243 29.39 5.02 1.43
C PHE A 243 28.63 5.90 2.43
N LYS A 244 28.30 7.15 2.06
CA LYS A 244 27.45 8.02 2.86
C LYS A 244 26.01 7.48 2.92
N ALA A 245 25.45 7.03 1.81
CA ALA A 245 24.13 6.39 1.75
C ALA A 245 24.06 5.18 2.70
N PHE A 246 25.06 4.30 2.66
CA PHE A 246 25.18 3.16 3.57
C PHE A 246 25.28 3.61 5.03
N SER A 247 26.18 4.56 5.34
CA SER A 247 26.37 5.08 6.70
C SER A 247 25.09 5.72 7.27
N TYR A 248 24.34 6.49 6.47
CA TYR A 248 23.07 7.08 6.89
C TYR A 248 22.00 6.01 7.15
N THR A 249 21.94 4.98 6.32
CA THR A 249 21.03 3.86 6.56
C THR A 249 21.38 3.12 7.86
N LEU A 250 22.67 2.90 8.13
CA LEU A 250 23.13 2.32 9.41
C LEU A 250 22.79 3.21 10.60
N ALA A 251 22.86 4.53 10.46
CA ALA A 251 22.43 5.46 11.51
C ALA A 251 20.96 5.26 11.86
N GLY A 252 20.08 5.16 10.86
CA GLY A 252 18.66 4.87 11.06
C GLY A 252 18.42 3.48 11.69
N ILE A 253 19.15 2.46 11.25
CA ILE A 253 19.10 1.11 11.86
C ILE A 253 19.47 1.16 13.36
N LYS A 254 20.48 1.93 13.72
CA LYS A 254 20.91 2.13 15.12
C LYS A 254 19.90 2.92 15.93
N GLU A 255 19.31 3.97 15.35
CA GLU A 255 18.29 4.80 15.99
C GLU A 255 17.07 3.96 16.38
N ASN A 256 16.60 3.09 15.49
CA ASN A 256 15.53 2.12 15.71
C ASN A 256 14.26 2.76 16.29
N ARG A 257 13.87 3.93 15.76
CA ARG A 257 12.82 4.80 16.28
C ARG A 257 11.46 4.11 16.32
N LEU A 258 11.04 3.48 15.20
CA LEU A 258 9.76 2.80 15.09
C LEU A 258 9.58 1.66 16.10
N TYR A 259 10.64 0.90 16.36
CA TYR A 259 10.57 -0.17 17.34
C TYR A 259 10.41 0.37 18.77
N LYS A 260 11.03 1.50 19.08
CA LYS A 260 10.91 2.17 20.38
C LYS A 260 9.50 2.74 20.58
N LEU A 261 8.91 3.36 19.56
CA LEU A 261 7.54 3.88 19.59
C LEU A 261 6.53 2.76 19.89
N ASN A 262 6.66 1.61 19.23
CA ASN A 262 5.75 0.48 19.47
C ASN A 262 5.91 -0.20 20.84
N LYS A 263 7.08 -0.09 21.49
CA LYS A 263 7.27 -0.60 22.87
C LYS A 263 6.74 0.36 23.94
N GLY A 264 6.64 1.64 23.64
CA GLY A 264 6.12 2.64 24.57
C GLY A 264 4.58 2.69 24.62
N ASN A 265 3.90 2.08 23.64
CA ASN A 265 2.44 2.03 23.52
C ASN A 265 1.82 0.70 24.00
N ASN A 266 2.63 -0.24 24.51
CA ASN A 266 2.21 -1.47 25.19
C ASN A 266 2.60 -1.39 26.68
#